data_57f1c3e820800d683c676df9af02cbcd
#
_entry.id   57f1c3e820800d683c676df9af02cbcd
#
_cell.length_a   1.000
_cell.length_b   1.000
_cell.length_c   1.000
_cell.angle_alpha   90.00
_cell.angle_beta   90.00
_cell.angle_gamma   90.00
#
_symmetry.space_group_name_H-M   'P 1'
#
loop_
_entity.id
_entity.type
_entity.pdbx_description
1 polymer ?
#
loop_
_entity_poly.entity_id
_entity_poly.type
_entity_poly.pdbx_seq_one_letter_code
_entity_poly.pdbx_strand_id
1 'polypeptide(L)'
;MLKSLQEQVKNTNAKVKVGVVIFNKIANVTELKDLETQYDEIEAAIRQKISSGTNIHAGILAGKQLLDGDTSVDDSRKYMIFVSDGISYLYCKDDDPAKAYTVSVLNGGNDGEGSGNCKPCEAAECYDIKYGQSYVPEDWNAWMEGLKEKVGVTTYDYEYGKGPTEMDSEGSVPYKERAGYAINVDKSLYYSYQLYKECAQQYNVYAMKASDNNYYPYGASFMEWLMDGKRVDFEKIENDIYYLLDSGSAVIDEIGYGDDYNFDFVDDAADLKLTVGGEELNVSRLGDNEKGDADSAYGFGKTDEGYRFVLKYYRNGFAFGNHEYQECFKWEINEPVKISAPVQLTYTVKLTNPQKAAGTYGQYDKDGSKGYTDLYTNNQAVLYPVNSSGEQETAEYFNKPTVSYTVSAPGPEIDPQDPGNMNEDVPKTGDAAAIYGFASIFLLILSALGGTMLRCTKKQRD
;
A
#
# COMPACT_ATOMS: atom_id res chain seq x y z
N MET A 1 16.34 3.82 3.97
CA MET A 1 14.96 3.32 3.92
C MET A 1 14.25 3.46 5.27
N LEU A 2 14.34 2.54 6.26
CA LEU A 2 13.49 2.58 7.48
C LEU A 2 13.52 3.92 8.24
N LYS A 3 14.67 4.58 8.34
CA LYS A 3 14.76 5.89 8.95
C LYS A 3 14.06 6.98 8.13
N SER A 4 14.16 6.92 6.81
CA SER A 4 13.44 7.79 5.90
C SER A 4 11.93 7.56 6.03
N LEU A 5 11.48 6.29 6.04
CA LEU A 5 10.10 5.89 6.31
C LEU A 5 9.59 6.44 7.65
N GLN A 6 10.36 6.29 8.71
CA GLN A 6 10.00 6.80 10.04
C GLN A 6 9.78 8.32 10.03
N GLU A 7 10.69 9.07 9.42
CA GLU A 7 10.57 10.54 9.36
C GLU A 7 9.35 10.99 8.53
N GLN A 8 8.97 10.22 7.53
CA GLN A 8 7.84 10.58 6.67
C GLN A 8 6.48 10.23 7.30
N VAL A 9 6.35 9.11 8.02
CA VAL A 9 5.10 8.80 8.74
C VAL A 9 4.93 9.65 9.99
N LYS A 10 6.01 10.24 10.50
CA LYS A 10 5.99 11.13 11.64
C LYS A 10 5.10 12.35 11.35
N ASN A 11 4.18 12.63 12.25
CA ASN A 11 3.15 13.66 12.08
C ASN A 11 2.05 13.34 11.05
N THR A 12 1.92 12.11 10.62
CA THR A 12 0.78 11.62 9.84
C THR A 12 -0.05 10.65 10.68
N ASN A 13 -1.24 10.27 10.19
CA ASN A 13 -2.04 9.22 10.81
C ASN A 13 -1.69 7.81 10.27
N ALA A 14 -0.71 7.73 9.38
CA ALA A 14 -0.30 6.47 8.79
C ALA A 14 0.49 5.62 9.79
N LYS A 15 0.22 4.32 9.79
CA LYS A 15 0.94 3.35 10.61
C LYS A 15 1.68 2.36 9.72
N VAL A 16 2.98 2.29 9.89
CA VAL A 16 3.83 1.29 9.25
C VAL A 16 4.35 0.35 10.32
N LYS A 17 4.10 -0.95 10.15
CA LYS A 17 4.64 -2.00 11.01
C LYS A 17 5.79 -2.69 10.31
N VAL A 18 6.83 -3.01 11.05
CA VAL A 18 8.01 -3.72 10.55
C VAL A 18 8.29 -4.95 11.40
N GLY A 19 8.32 -6.12 10.78
CA GLY A 19 8.84 -7.34 11.36
C GLY A 19 10.26 -7.61 10.84
N VAL A 20 11.09 -8.19 11.68
CA VAL A 20 12.46 -8.54 11.30
C VAL A 20 12.67 -10.04 11.47
N VAL A 21 13.12 -10.71 10.42
CA VAL A 21 13.50 -12.12 10.46
C VAL A 21 15.00 -12.22 10.16
N ILE A 22 15.78 -12.63 11.14
CA ILE A 22 17.18 -12.96 10.96
C ILE A 22 17.30 -14.48 10.94
N PHE A 23 17.83 -15.04 9.88
CA PHE A 23 17.90 -16.48 9.71
C PHE A 23 19.36 -16.98 9.59
N ASN A 24 19.59 -18.12 10.20
CA ASN A 24 20.79 -18.94 10.04
C ASN A 24 20.37 -20.39 9.78
N LYS A 25 20.51 -21.29 10.75
CA LYS A 25 19.95 -22.64 10.68
C LYS A 25 18.42 -22.62 10.74
N ILE A 26 17.88 -21.71 11.52
CA ILE A 26 16.46 -21.48 11.77
C ILE A 26 16.15 -19.99 11.65
N ALA A 27 14.88 -19.63 11.67
CA ALA A 27 14.46 -18.24 11.72
C ALA A 27 14.44 -17.72 13.16
N ASN A 28 14.95 -16.51 13.36
CA ASN A 28 14.86 -15.72 14.58
C ASN A 28 13.94 -14.54 14.28
N VAL A 29 12.74 -14.56 14.84
CA VAL A 29 11.66 -13.66 14.49
C VAL A 29 11.53 -12.54 15.51
N THR A 30 11.51 -11.31 15.05
CA THR A 30 10.99 -10.16 15.78
C THR A 30 9.62 -9.82 15.21
N GLU A 31 8.60 -9.87 16.05
CA GLU A 31 7.22 -9.58 15.66
C GLU A 31 7.06 -8.18 15.07
N LEU A 32 5.94 -7.94 14.42
CA LEU A 32 5.61 -6.65 13.84
C LEU A 32 5.61 -5.55 14.90
N LYS A 33 6.45 -4.54 14.69
CA LYS A 33 6.64 -3.37 15.54
C LYS A 33 6.19 -2.12 14.81
N ASP A 34 5.59 -1.19 15.52
CA ASP A 34 5.25 0.12 14.97
C ASP A 34 6.53 0.92 14.68
N LEU A 35 6.69 1.35 13.45
CA LEU A 35 7.92 2.00 12.98
C LEU A 35 8.15 3.36 13.64
N GLU A 36 7.09 4.10 13.96
CA GLU A 36 7.21 5.43 14.57
C GLU A 36 7.69 5.33 16.01
N THR A 37 7.09 4.43 16.79
CA THR A 37 7.28 4.37 18.24
C THR A 37 8.32 3.35 18.70
N GLN A 38 8.63 2.34 17.86
CA GLN A 38 9.51 1.22 18.22
C GLN A 38 10.73 1.07 17.29
N TYR A 39 11.15 2.15 16.65
CA TYR A 39 12.28 2.16 15.71
C TYR A 39 13.55 1.55 16.29
N ASP A 40 13.91 1.89 17.53
CA ASP A 40 15.15 1.40 18.17
C ASP A 40 15.14 -0.11 18.37
N GLU A 41 13.96 -0.72 18.64
CA GLU A 41 13.81 -2.17 18.76
C GLU A 41 13.97 -2.84 17.39
N ILE A 42 13.42 -2.24 16.33
CA ILE A 42 13.55 -2.71 14.95
C ILE A 42 15.03 -2.63 14.53
N GLU A 43 15.70 -1.51 14.77
CA GLU A 43 17.12 -1.34 14.45
C GLU A 43 17.99 -2.36 15.21
N ALA A 44 17.73 -2.59 16.49
CA ALA A 44 18.43 -3.58 17.30
C ALA A 44 18.23 -5.00 16.74
N ALA A 45 17.02 -5.34 16.31
CA ALA A 45 16.74 -6.63 15.69
C ALA A 45 17.53 -6.83 14.38
N ILE A 46 17.58 -5.82 13.51
CA ILE A 46 18.36 -5.88 12.26
C ILE A 46 19.87 -6.02 12.52
N ARG A 47 20.37 -5.42 13.58
CA ARG A 47 21.79 -5.47 13.97
C ARG A 47 22.17 -6.73 14.77
N GLN A 48 21.22 -7.60 15.06
CA GLN A 48 21.48 -8.85 15.78
C GLN A 48 22.49 -9.70 15.03
N LYS A 49 23.53 -10.13 15.74
CA LYS A 49 24.55 -11.05 15.20
C LYS A 49 24.14 -12.49 15.51
N ILE A 50 24.06 -13.29 14.48
CA ILE A 50 23.85 -14.74 14.58
C ILE A 50 25.03 -15.47 13.98
N SER A 51 25.26 -16.70 14.39
CA SER A 51 26.41 -17.52 13.94
C SER A 51 25.95 -18.75 13.21
N SER A 52 26.73 -19.14 12.20
CA SER A 52 26.76 -20.40 11.46
C SER A 52 25.44 -21.02 11.00
N GLY A 53 25.50 -21.62 9.83
CA GLY A 53 24.36 -22.26 9.16
C GLY A 53 23.62 -21.29 8.27
N THR A 54 22.90 -21.84 7.29
CA THR A 54 22.13 -21.01 6.37
C THR A 54 20.92 -21.77 5.87
N ASN A 55 19.74 -21.18 6.08
CA ASN A 55 18.42 -21.72 5.78
C ASN A 55 17.54 -20.60 5.23
N ILE A 56 17.65 -20.35 3.94
CA ILE A 56 16.84 -19.34 3.24
C ILE A 56 15.35 -19.65 3.38
N HIS A 57 14.99 -20.94 3.26
CA HIS A 57 13.61 -21.40 3.36
C HIS A 57 12.98 -21.00 4.71
N ALA A 58 13.71 -21.15 5.83
CA ALA A 58 13.24 -20.72 7.15
C ALA A 58 12.99 -19.21 7.21
N GLY A 59 13.88 -18.42 6.59
CA GLY A 59 13.74 -16.97 6.56
C GLY A 59 12.48 -16.51 5.83
N ILE A 60 12.23 -17.03 4.63
CA ILE A 60 11.05 -16.72 3.83
C ILE A 60 9.78 -17.22 4.51
N LEU A 61 9.79 -18.44 5.06
CA LEU A 61 8.66 -19.06 5.76
C LEU A 61 8.22 -18.23 6.98
N ALA A 62 9.17 -17.83 7.81
CA ALA A 62 8.87 -16.99 8.97
C ALA A 62 8.37 -15.60 8.57
N GLY A 63 8.93 -14.99 7.49
CA GLY A 63 8.45 -13.75 6.93
C GLY A 63 7.01 -13.86 6.43
N LYS A 64 6.69 -14.95 5.71
CA LYS A 64 5.31 -15.23 5.26
C LYS A 64 4.36 -15.36 6.46
N GLN A 65 4.73 -16.13 7.49
CA GLN A 65 3.89 -16.30 8.68
C GLN A 65 3.62 -14.99 9.43
N LEU A 66 4.60 -14.07 9.48
CA LEU A 66 4.38 -12.73 10.03
C LEU A 66 3.36 -11.92 9.22
N LEU A 67 3.46 -11.97 7.89
CA LEU A 67 2.54 -11.25 7.00
C LEU A 67 1.14 -11.86 7.01
N ASP A 68 1.03 -13.20 7.00
CA ASP A 68 -0.26 -13.92 7.12
C ASP A 68 -0.97 -13.59 8.44
N GLY A 69 -0.21 -13.44 9.52
CA GLY A 69 -0.73 -13.12 10.85
C GLY A 69 -1.26 -11.68 11.00
N ASP A 70 -0.87 -10.75 10.14
CA ASP A 70 -1.38 -9.38 10.17
C ASP A 70 -2.64 -9.22 9.30
N THR A 71 -3.79 -9.22 9.95
CA THR A 71 -5.09 -9.00 9.31
C THR A 71 -5.54 -7.54 9.33
N SER A 72 -4.65 -6.62 9.73
CA SER A 72 -4.99 -5.20 9.84
C SER A 72 -4.86 -4.42 8.53
N VAL A 73 -4.23 -5.01 7.52
CA VAL A 73 -4.06 -4.45 6.17
C VAL A 73 -4.25 -5.55 5.12
N ASP A 74 -4.65 -5.15 3.93
CA ASP A 74 -4.79 -6.05 2.79
C ASP A 74 -3.42 -6.56 2.31
N ASP A 75 -3.41 -7.70 1.63
CA ASP A 75 -2.18 -8.35 1.16
C ASP A 75 -1.41 -7.48 0.14
N SER A 76 -2.10 -6.66 -0.64
CA SER A 76 -1.51 -5.67 -1.56
C SER A 76 -0.65 -4.61 -0.86
N ARG A 77 -0.84 -4.42 0.45
CA ARG A 77 -0.08 -3.49 1.30
C ARG A 77 0.97 -4.17 2.17
N LYS A 78 1.21 -5.44 1.95
CA LYS A 78 2.24 -6.21 2.64
C LYS A 78 3.48 -6.32 1.78
N TYR A 79 4.62 -6.10 2.40
CA TYR A 79 5.92 -6.04 1.72
C TYR A 79 6.91 -7.00 2.38
N MET A 80 7.57 -7.81 1.58
CA MET A 80 8.68 -8.65 2.01
C MET A 80 9.96 -8.22 1.28
N ILE A 81 10.97 -7.79 2.04
CA ILE A 81 12.30 -7.50 1.49
C ILE A 81 13.23 -8.63 1.95
N PHE A 82 13.56 -9.51 1.04
CA PHE A 82 14.40 -10.66 1.27
C PHE A 82 15.84 -10.35 0.88
N VAL A 83 16.77 -10.43 1.85
CA VAL A 83 18.20 -10.12 1.65
C VAL A 83 19.04 -11.34 1.97
N SER A 84 19.82 -11.86 1.01
CA SER A 84 20.67 -13.02 1.20
C SER A 84 21.87 -13.00 0.25
N ASP A 85 22.93 -13.74 0.59
CA ASP A 85 24.00 -14.10 -0.34
C ASP A 85 23.65 -15.32 -1.23
N GLY A 86 22.45 -15.90 -1.04
CA GLY A 86 21.93 -17.02 -1.79
C GLY A 86 22.51 -18.38 -1.40
N ILE A 87 23.46 -18.43 -0.48
CA ILE A 87 24.04 -19.68 -0.02
C ILE A 87 23.07 -20.36 0.93
N SER A 88 22.67 -21.59 0.66
CA SER A 88 21.75 -22.35 1.53
C SER A 88 21.96 -23.84 1.35
N TYR A 89 21.80 -24.60 2.45
CA TYR A 89 21.87 -26.06 2.45
C TYR A 89 20.93 -26.71 3.48
N LEU A 90 20.10 -25.89 4.13
CA LEU A 90 19.08 -26.33 5.08
C LEU A 90 17.71 -25.88 4.58
N TYR A 91 16.68 -26.61 4.96
CA TYR A 91 15.28 -26.34 4.65
C TYR A 91 14.38 -26.69 5.83
N CYS A 92 13.13 -26.26 5.79
CA CYS A 92 12.12 -26.58 6.79
C CYS A 92 11.17 -27.65 6.26
N LYS A 93 10.53 -28.36 7.17
CA LYS A 93 9.40 -29.26 6.92
C LYS A 93 8.25 -28.88 7.86
N ASP A 94 7.05 -29.28 7.53
CA ASP A 94 5.85 -29.10 8.36
C ASP A 94 5.57 -27.62 8.71
N ASP A 95 5.95 -26.69 7.83
CA ASP A 95 5.81 -25.24 8.01
C ASP A 95 6.39 -24.70 9.33
N ASP A 96 7.41 -25.37 9.86
CA ASP A 96 8.09 -25.01 11.10
C ASP A 96 9.44 -24.35 10.83
N PRO A 97 9.53 -22.98 10.86
CA PRO A 97 10.77 -22.25 10.61
C PRO A 97 11.80 -22.37 11.76
N ALA A 98 11.41 -22.98 12.88
CA ALA A 98 12.29 -23.25 14.02
C ALA A 98 13.02 -24.60 13.93
N LYS A 99 12.73 -25.40 12.90
CA LYS A 99 13.42 -26.67 12.65
C LYS A 99 14.07 -26.71 11.28
N ALA A 100 15.33 -27.11 11.28
CA ALA A 100 16.12 -27.29 10.07
C ALA A 100 16.28 -28.77 9.71
N TYR A 101 16.15 -29.06 8.43
CA TYR A 101 16.38 -30.37 7.85
C TYR A 101 17.47 -30.31 6.79
N THR A 102 18.10 -31.45 6.53
CA THR A 102 19.13 -31.61 5.53
C THR A 102 19.17 -33.04 5.01
N VAL A 103 19.94 -33.25 3.95
CA VAL A 103 20.27 -34.57 3.40
C VAL A 103 21.78 -34.63 3.25
N SER A 104 22.40 -35.72 3.65
CA SER A 104 23.81 -35.99 3.32
C SER A 104 23.95 -37.01 2.21
N VAL A 105 25.06 -36.92 1.49
CA VAL A 105 25.44 -37.88 0.46
C VAL A 105 26.79 -38.49 0.85
N LEU A 106 26.91 -39.79 0.77
CA LEU A 106 28.17 -40.47 0.96
C LEU A 106 29.18 -40.03 -0.11
N ASN A 107 30.38 -39.68 0.33
CA ASN A 107 31.47 -39.39 -0.57
C ASN A 107 31.96 -40.66 -1.19
N GLY A 108 31.99 -40.75 -2.53
CA GLY A 108 32.71 -41.79 -3.21
C GLY A 108 34.21 -41.65 -3.01
N GLY A 109 34.81 -42.50 -2.23
CA GLY A 109 36.24 -42.74 -2.29
C GLY A 109 36.66 -43.28 -3.67
N ASN A 110 37.88 -43.80 -3.83
CA ASN A 110 38.31 -44.38 -5.10
C ASN A 110 37.47 -45.60 -5.55
N ASP A 111 36.75 -46.21 -4.64
CA ASP A 111 35.79 -47.29 -4.82
C ASP A 111 34.33 -46.84 -4.82
N GLY A 112 34.09 -45.58 -4.67
CA GLY A 112 32.74 -44.98 -4.60
C GLY A 112 32.12 -45.05 -3.22
N GLU A 113 32.84 -45.43 -2.20
CA GLU A 113 32.40 -45.46 -0.79
C GLU A 113 33.23 -44.45 0.03
N GLY A 114 32.57 -43.80 0.99
CA GLY A 114 33.24 -42.88 1.90
C GLY A 114 32.31 -41.76 2.38
N SER A 115 32.55 -41.25 3.57
CA SER A 115 31.82 -40.15 4.17
C SER A 115 32.45 -38.83 3.78
N GLY A 116 31.63 -37.85 3.55
CA GLY A 116 32.13 -36.50 3.56
C GLY A 116 31.67 -35.60 2.44
N ASN A 117 32.21 -35.37 1.43
CA ASN A 117 31.88 -34.31 0.47
C ASN A 117 31.42 -34.89 -0.86
N CYS A 118 30.24 -34.55 -1.31
CA CYS A 118 29.84 -34.83 -2.69
C CYS A 118 30.85 -34.31 -3.67
N LYS A 119 31.20 -35.12 -4.68
CA LYS A 119 31.84 -34.55 -5.86
C LYS A 119 30.80 -33.80 -6.66
N PRO A 120 31.19 -32.67 -7.31
CA PRO A 120 30.29 -32.00 -8.22
C PRO A 120 29.85 -32.97 -9.29
N CYS A 121 28.65 -32.87 -9.70
CA CYS A 121 28.16 -33.58 -10.83
C CYS A 121 28.72 -32.97 -12.10
N GLU A 122 29.44 -33.76 -12.88
CA GLU A 122 29.90 -33.34 -14.20
C GLU A 122 28.86 -33.59 -15.29
N ALA A 123 27.80 -34.28 -14.97
CA ALA A 123 26.73 -34.60 -15.90
C ALA A 123 25.48 -33.78 -15.65
N ALA A 124 24.79 -33.37 -16.70
CA ALA A 124 23.54 -32.64 -16.67
C ALA A 124 22.39 -33.34 -15.88
N GLU A 125 22.57 -34.60 -15.55
CA GLU A 125 21.61 -35.43 -14.82
C GLU A 125 21.73 -35.33 -13.30
N CYS A 126 22.73 -34.63 -12.79
CA CYS A 126 23.08 -34.57 -11.39
C CYS A 126 22.60 -33.24 -10.80
N TYR A 127 21.64 -33.31 -9.94
CA TYR A 127 21.07 -32.15 -9.25
C TYR A 127 21.75 -31.97 -7.89
N ASP A 128 23.04 -31.68 -7.90
CA ASP A 128 23.84 -31.53 -6.69
C ASP A 128 24.74 -30.31 -6.83
N ILE A 129 24.29 -29.19 -6.32
CA ILE A 129 25.17 -28.05 -6.12
C ILE A 129 25.91 -28.28 -4.81
N LYS A 130 27.15 -28.73 -4.92
CA LYS A 130 27.94 -28.93 -3.74
C LYS A 130 28.25 -27.63 -3.04
N TYR A 131 27.96 -27.62 -1.74
CA TYR A 131 28.40 -26.55 -0.86
C TYR A 131 29.93 -26.37 -0.96
N GLY A 132 30.39 -25.21 -1.41
CA GLY A 132 31.80 -24.90 -1.57
C GLY A 132 32.37 -25.12 -2.98
N GLN A 133 31.54 -25.29 -4.01
CA GLN A 133 32.04 -25.48 -5.38
C GLN A 133 31.64 -24.35 -6.33
N SER A 134 32.37 -24.25 -7.43
CA SER A 134 32.17 -23.23 -8.45
C SER A 134 31.09 -23.56 -9.47
N TYR A 135 30.28 -24.61 -9.26
CA TYR A 135 29.19 -24.96 -10.17
C TYR A 135 28.03 -23.98 -10.05
N VAL A 136 27.53 -23.53 -11.17
CA VAL A 136 26.34 -22.68 -11.30
C VAL A 136 25.48 -23.26 -12.41
N PRO A 137 24.17 -23.50 -12.19
CA PRO A 137 23.28 -23.90 -13.28
C PRO A 137 23.30 -22.90 -14.43
N GLU A 138 23.39 -23.37 -15.67
CA GLU A 138 23.32 -22.52 -16.87
C GLU A 138 21.92 -21.93 -17.05
N ASP A 139 20.88 -22.70 -16.68
CA ASP A 139 19.48 -22.30 -16.70
C ASP A 139 18.79 -22.73 -15.39
N TRP A 140 18.48 -21.76 -14.54
CA TRP A 140 17.82 -21.98 -13.27
C TRP A 140 16.38 -22.50 -13.41
N ASN A 141 15.65 -22.13 -14.48
CA ASN A 141 14.29 -22.63 -14.69
C ASN A 141 14.32 -24.13 -15.04
N ALA A 142 15.18 -24.52 -15.97
CA ALA A 142 15.38 -25.93 -16.31
C ALA A 142 15.90 -26.74 -15.10
N TRP A 143 16.80 -26.16 -14.30
CA TRP A 143 17.30 -26.76 -13.07
C TRP A 143 16.18 -27.03 -12.07
N MET A 144 15.35 -26.03 -11.79
CA MET A 144 14.23 -26.16 -10.83
C MET A 144 13.17 -27.15 -11.31
N GLU A 145 12.83 -27.16 -12.61
CA GLU A 145 11.90 -28.13 -13.15
C GLU A 145 12.44 -29.55 -13.05
N GLY A 146 13.73 -29.77 -13.31
CA GLY A 146 14.39 -31.05 -13.12
C GLY A 146 14.43 -31.57 -11.68
N LEU A 147 14.37 -30.67 -10.68
CA LEU A 147 14.31 -31.02 -9.26
C LEU A 147 12.92 -31.48 -8.80
N LYS A 148 11.85 -31.05 -9.48
CA LYS A 148 10.47 -31.20 -9.06
C LYS A 148 10.09 -32.64 -8.64
N GLU A 149 10.51 -33.62 -9.38
CA GLU A 149 10.24 -35.03 -9.08
C GLU A 149 11.17 -35.62 -8.01
N LYS A 150 12.33 -35.01 -7.78
CA LYS A 150 13.38 -35.51 -6.91
C LYS A 150 13.30 -35.00 -5.47
N VAL A 151 12.76 -33.80 -5.28
CA VAL A 151 12.65 -33.16 -3.96
C VAL A 151 11.66 -33.85 -3.02
N GLY A 152 10.65 -34.52 -3.57
CA GLY A 152 9.65 -35.26 -2.80
C GLY A 152 10.17 -36.53 -2.17
N VAL A 153 11.34 -37.02 -2.55
CA VAL A 153 11.96 -38.21 -1.92
C VAL A 153 12.60 -37.80 -0.61
N THR A 154 12.02 -38.25 0.50
CA THR A 154 12.38 -37.80 1.85
C THR A 154 13.06 -38.90 2.70
N THR A 155 13.42 -40.03 2.10
CA THR A 155 13.98 -41.21 2.81
C THR A 155 15.26 -40.89 3.58
N TYR A 156 16.06 -39.95 3.08
CA TYR A 156 17.33 -39.58 3.68
C TYR A 156 17.30 -38.20 4.39
N ASP A 157 16.12 -37.61 4.54
CA ASP A 157 15.97 -36.35 5.28
C ASP A 157 16.13 -36.59 6.78
N TYR A 158 16.90 -35.76 7.46
CA TYR A 158 17.01 -35.77 8.91
C TYR A 158 17.04 -34.35 9.48
N GLU A 159 16.61 -34.22 10.74
CA GLU A 159 16.67 -32.94 11.44
C GLU A 159 18.12 -32.57 11.74
N TYR A 160 18.53 -31.39 11.30
CA TYR A 160 19.91 -30.93 11.45
C TYR A 160 20.33 -30.87 12.92
N GLY A 161 21.43 -31.54 13.24
CA GLY A 161 21.94 -31.63 14.60
C GLY A 161 21.45 -32.86 15.39
N LYS A 162 20.52 -33.67 14.84
CA LYS A 162 20.04 -34.90 15.47
C LYS A 162 20.47 -36.17 14.77
N GLY A 163 21.01 -36.10 13.55
CA GLY A 163 21.51 -37.28 12.83
C GLY A 163 21.73 -37.01 11.36
N PRO A 164 22.26 -37.89 10.58
CA PRO A 164 22.90 -39.13 11.09
C PRO A 164 24.09 -38.78 11.95
N THR A 165 24.19 -39.35 13.13
CA THR A 165 25.26 -39.08 14.11
C THR A 165 26.59 -39.63 13.65
N GLU A 166 26.54 -40.64 12.81
CA GLU A 166 27.63 -41.18 12.02
C GLU A 166 27.17 -41.22 10.58
N MET A 167 28.03 -40.83 9.64
CA MET A 167 27.74 -40.89 8.20
C MET A 167 27.76 -42.36 7.75
N ASP A 168 26.83 -43.12 8.26
CA ASP A 168 26.63 -44.50 7.80
C ASP A 168 25.73 -44.51 6.54
N SER A 169 25.65 -45.68 5.92
CA SER A 169 24.89 -45.89 4.70
C SER A 169 23.37 -45.75 4.90
N GLU A 170 22.87 -45.74 6.15
CA GLU A 170 21.44 -45.70 6.45
C GLU A 170 20.89 -44.27 6.49
N GLY A 171 21.73 -43.29 6.85
CA GLY A 171 21.33 -41.89 6.96
C GLY A 171 21.74 -41.01 5.80
N SER A 172 22.30 -41.56 4.72
CA SER A 172 22.86 -40.78 3.61
C SER A 172 22.54 -41.41 2.26
N VAL A 173 22.32 -40.56 1.26
CA VAL A 173 22.13 -40.99 -0.15
C VAL A 173 23.41 -41.69 -0.61
N PRO A 174 23.37 -42.94 -1.12
CA PRO A 174 24.52 -43.59 -1.71
C PRO A 174 25.07 -42.82 -2.89
N TYR A 175 26.38 -42.65 -2.99
CA TYR A 175 27.03 -41.89 -4.05
C TYR A 175 26.59 -42.30 -5.46
N LYS A 176 26.45 -43.60 -5.71
CA LYS A 176 26.01 -44.16 -7.00
C LYS A 176 24.58 -43.86 -7.37
N GLU A 177 23.76 -43.55 -6.37
CA GLU A 177 22.29 -43.32 -6.53
C GLU A 177 21.95 -41.84 -6.54
N ARG A 178 22.90 -40.96 -6.26
CA ARG A 178 22.66 -39.52 -6.04
C ARG A 178 21.97 -38.80 -7.20
N ALA A 179 22.14 -39.24 -8.44
CA ALA A 179 21.46 -38.67 -9.59
C ALA A 179 19.93 -38.81 -9.52
N GLY A 180 19.42 -39.78 -8.72
CA GLY A 180 17.99 -39.97 -8.47
C GLY A 180 17.41 -39.08 -7.37
N TYR A 181 18.24 -38.32 -6.63
CA TYR A 181 17.81 -37.57 -5.45
C TYR A 181 18.19 -36.10 -5.53
N ALA A 182 17.32 -35.25 -5.01
CA ALA A 182 17.69 -33.90 -4.63
C ALA A 182 18.28 -33.92 -3.23
N ILE A 183 19.46 -33.31 -3.05
CA ILE A 183 20.17 -33.30 -1.77
C ILE A 183 20.09 -31.93 -1.09
N ASN A 184 20.86 -31.68 -0.08
CA ASN A 184 20.74 -30.54 0.83
C ASN A 184 20.62 -29.18 0.12
N VAL A 185 21.58 -28.80 -0.74
CA VAL A 185 21.55 -27.51 -1.45
C VAL A 185 20.38 -27.46 -2.44
N ASP A 186 20.19 -28.54 -3.21
CA ASP A 186 19.11 -28.64 -4.18
C ASP A 186 17.74 -28.44 -3.54
N LYS A 187 17.48 -29.19 -2.46
CA LYS A 187 16.21 -29.07 -1.71
C LYS A 187 16.05 -27.69 -1.09
N SER A 188 17.10 -27.16 -0.49
CA SER A 188 17.07 -25.84 0.13
C SER A 188 16.71 -24.75 -0.89
N LEU A 189 17.36 -24.73 -2.05
CA LEU A 189 17.09 -23.75 -3.10
C LEU A 189 15.71 -23.95 -3.73
N TYR A 190 15.32 -25.22 -3.98
CA TYR A 190 14.00 -25.53 -4.54
C TYR A 190 12.85 -25.08 -3.63
N TYR A 191 12.85 -25.45 -2.35
CA TYR A 191 11.80 -25.05 -1.41
C TYR A 191 11.79 -23.54 -1.18
N SER A 192 12.96 -22.91 -1.11
CA SER A 192 13.06 -21.46 -1.01
C SER A 192 12.44 -20.74 -2.22
N TYR A 193 12.70 -21.26 -3.43
CA TYR A 193 12.13 -20.72 -4.66
C TYR A 193 10.60 -20.90 -4.73
N GLN A 194 10.09 -22.09 -4.41
CA GLN A 194 8.64 -22.32 -4.44
C GLN A 194 7.92 -21.39 -3.47
N LEU A 195 8.43 -21.25 -2.26
CA LEU A 195 7.85 -20.38 -1.25
C LEU A 195 7.99 -18.89 -1.60
N TYR A 196 9.13 -18.50 -2.19
CA TYR A 196 9.32 -17.15 -2.72
C TYR A 196 8.26 -16.81 -3.79
N LYS A 197 8.01 -17.72 -4.73
CA LYS A 197 6.97 -17.55 -5.75
C LYS A 197 5.57 -17.44 -5.16
N GLU A 198 5.26 -18.26 -4.17
CA GLU A 198 3.99 -18.19 -3.45
C GLU A 198 3.81 -16.83 -2.78
N CYS A 199 4.82 -16.36 -2.06
CA CYS A 199 4.81 -15.02 -1.46
C CYS A 199 4.65 -13.91 -2.52
N ALA A 200 5.32 -14.04 -3.67
CA ALA A 200 5.26 -13.03 -4.74
C ALA A 200 3.92 -12.99 -5.48
N GLN A 201 3.09 -14.03 -5.36
CA GLN A 201 1.70 -14.03 -5.84
C GLN A 201 0.73 -13.36 -4.87
N GLN A 202 1.08 -13.28 -3.60
CA GLN A 202 0.22 -12.77 -2.54
C GLN A 202 0.63 -11.38 -2.07
N TYR A 203 1.94 -11.08 -2.03
CA TYR A 203 2.52 -9.87 -1.44
C TYR A 203 3.45 -9.15 -2.40
N ASN A 204 3.85 -7.93 -2.03
CA ASN A 204 4.93 -7.21 -2.70
C ASN A 204 6.28 -7.76 -2.22
N VAL A 205 6.93 -8.61 -3.02
CA VAL A 205 8.16 -9.29 -2.63
C VAL A 205 9.34 -8.77 -3.44
N TYR A 206 10.41 -8.41 -2.72
CA TYR A 206 11.65 -7.92 -3.29
C TYR A 206 12.82 -8.77 -2.80
N ALA A 207 13.63 -9.27 -3.71
CA ALA A 207 14.86 -9.96 -3.38
C ALA A 207 16.07 -9.04 -3.59
N MET A 208 17.04 -9.14 -2.70
CA MET A 208 18.31 -8.39 -2.80
C MET A 208 19.49 -9.31 -2.50
N LYS A 209 20.47 -9.28 -3.40
CA LYS A 209 21.73 -9.96 -3.20
C LYS A 209 22.60 -9.18 -2.20
N ALA A 210 22.98 -9.81 -1.10
CA ALA A 210 23.76 -9.17 -0.04
C ALA A 210 25.25 -8.99 -0.41
N SER A 211 25.82 -9.93 -1.15
CA SER A 211 27.22 -9.89 -1.56
C SER A 211 27.51 -10.80 -2.75
N ASP A 212 28.62 -10.53 -3.46
CA ASP A 212 29.22 -11.46 -4.40
C ASP A 212 30.18 -12.39 -3.63
N ASN A 213 29.87 -13.68 -3.62
CA ASN A 213 30.74 -14.67 -2.99
C ASN A 213 31.42 -15.53 -4.04
N ASN A 214 32.67 -15.27 -4.29
CA ASN A 214 33.46 -16.04 -5.28
C ASN A 214 33.72 -17.50 -4.86
N TYR A 215 33.50 -17.82 -3.59
CA TYR A 215 33.70 -19.18 -3.07
C TYR A 215 32.45 -20.07 -3.30
N TYR A 216 31.26 -19.44 -3.35
CA TYR A 216 29.98 -20.11 -3.59
C TYR A 216 29.19 -19.35 -4.67
N PRO A 217 29.63 -19.34 -5.92
CA PRO A 217 29.07 -18.50 -6.96
C PRO A 217 27.61 -18.84 -7.29
N TYR A 218 27.16 -20.05 -7.00
CA TYR A 218 25.76 -20.44 -7.18
C TYR A 218 24.80 -19.57 -6.35
N GLY A 219 25.21 -19.17 -5.14
CA GLY A 219 24.36 -18.34 -4.29
C GLY A 219 24.09 -16.98 -4.90
N ALA A 220 25.14 -16.29 -5.34
CA ALA A 220 25.02 -15.01 -6.02
C ALA A 220 24.17 -15.13 -7.30
N SER A 221 24.40 -16.18 -8.09
CA SER A 221 23.63 -16.46 -9.31
C SER A 221 22.16 -16.79 -9.02
N PHE A 222 21.89 -17.55 -7.97
CA PHE A 222 20.53 -17.83 -7.53
C PHE A 222 19.78 -16.56 -7.15
N MET A 223 20.40 -15.67 -6.37
CA MET A 223 19.79 -14.40 -6.01
C MET A 223 19.57 -13.50 -7.22
N GLU A 224 20.51 -13.42 -8.16
CA GLU A 224 20.34 -12.67 -9.40
C GLU A 224 19.18 -13.20 -10.25
N TRP A 225 19.03 -14.50 -10.33
CA TRP A 225 17.91 -15.13 -11.00
C TRP A 225 16.56 -14.87 -10.30
N LEU A 226 16.50 -14.97 -8.96
CA LEU A 226 15.29 -14.62 -8.20
C LEU A 226 14.86 -13.17 -8.41
N MET A 227 15.83 -12.27 -8.53
CA MET A 227 15.57 -10.85 -8.77
C MET A 227 15.03 -10.57 -10.19
N ASP A 228 15.09 -11.55 -11.10
CA ASP A 228 14.65 -11.44 -12.50
C ASP A 228 15.21 -10.17 -13.19
N GLY A 229 16.49 -9.88 -12.94
CA GLY A 229 17.17 -8.67 -13.43
C GLY A 229 16.69 -7.36 -12.78
N LYS A 230 15.72 -7.40 -11.88
CA LYS A 230 15.22 -6.22 -11.16
C LYS A 230 16.13 -5.92 -9.98
N ARG A 231 16.79 -4.78 -10.00
CA ARG A 231 17.48 -4.28 -8.82
C ARG A 231 16.44 -3.76 -7.82
N VAL A 232 16.67 -4.07 -6.54
CA VAL A 232 15.87 -3.46 -5.47
C VAL A 232 16.11 -1.96 -5.48
N ASP A 233 15.09 -1.23 -5.81
CA ASP A 233 15.06 0.22 -5.73
C ASP A 233 14.35 0.59 -4.41
N PHE A 234 15.15 0.94 -3.41
CA PHE A 234 14.62 1.32 -2.11
C PHE A 234 13.76 2.58 -2.16
N GLU A 235 14.04 3.49 -3.08
CA GLU A 235 13.24 4.70 -3.26
C GLU A 235 11.87 4.33 -3.85
N LYS A 236 11.84 3.39 -4.80
CA LYS A 236 10.60 2.85 -5.33
C LYS A 236 9.80 2.13 -4.24
N ILE A 237 10.44 1.27 -3.45
CA ILE A 237 9.77 0.56 -2.33
C ILE A 237 9.23 1.55 -1.29
N GLU A 238 10.02 2.56 -0.92
CA GLU A 238 9.56 3.64 -0.05
C GLU A 238 8.34 4.32 -0.65
N ASN A 239 8.38 4.65 -1.92
CA ASN A 239 7.27 5.26 -2.63
C ASN A 239 6.05 4.34 -2.66
N ASP A 240 6.21 3.04 -2.96
CA ASP A 240 5.11 2.07 -2.98
C ASP A 240 4.46 1.92 -1.58
N ILE A 241 5.26 1.92 -0.51
CA ILE A 241 4.74 1.94 0.87
C ILE A 241 3.99 3.25 1.18
N TYR A 242 4.42 4.37 0.59
CA TYR A 242 3.83 5.70 0.82
C TYR A 242 2.60 5.98 -0.01
N TYR A 243 2.45 5.32 -1.16
CA TYR A 243 1.29 5.52 -1.98
C TYR A 243 0.09 4.81 -1.35
N LEU A 244 -0.90 5.62 -1.01
CA LEU A 244 -2.15 5.15 -0.41
C LEU A 244 -3.22 4.94 -1.46
N LEU A 245 -3.09 5.64 -2.56
CA LEU A 245 -3.97 5.55 -3.71
C LEU A 245 -3.09 5.50 -4.95
N ASP A 246 -3.40 4.62 -5.87
CA ASP A 246 -2.75 4.59 -7.16
C ASP A 246 -3.58 5.29 -8.23
N SER A 247 -2.96 5.50 -9.36
CA SER A 247 -3.62 6.01 -10.56
C SER A 247 -4.84 5.15 -10.90
N GLY A 248 -5.95 5.80 -11.24
CA GLY A 248 -7.25 5.19 -11.48
C GLY A 248 -8.21 5.26 -10.29
N SER A 249 -7.73 5.68 -9.11
CA SER A 249 -8.60 6.00 -7.98
C SER A 249 -9.52 7.17 -8.33
N ALA A 250 -10.73 7.19 -7.75
CA ALA A 250 -11.68 8.26 -7.98
C ALA A 250 -12.45 8.62 -6.71
N VAL A 251 -12.84 9.89 -6.60
CA VAL A 251 -13.83 10.34 -5.61
C VAL A 251 -15.09 10.74 -6.35
N ILE A 252 -16.24 10.24 -5.89
CA ILE A 252 -17.54 10.73 -6.33
C ILE A 252 -18.12 11.56 -5.19
N ASP A 253 -18.42 12.80 -5.46
CA ASP A 253 -18.92 13.75 -4.46
C ASP A 253 -20.25 14.33 -4.93
N GLU A 254 -21.33 13.95 -4.26
CA GLU A 254 -22.68 14.39 -4.56
C GLU A 254 -22.96 15.70 -3.85
N ILE A 255 -23.31 16.73 -4.61
CA ILE A 255 -23.62 18.08 -4.10
C ILE A 255 -24.80 18.02 -3.14
N GLY A 256 -24.79 18.87 -2.12
CA GLY A 256 -25.79 18.86 -1.05
C GLY A 256 -27.15 19.35 -1.49
N TYR A 257 -28.18 18.59 -1.17
CA TYR A 257 -29.59 18.96 -1.32
C TYR A 257 -30.45 18.33 -0.19
N GLY A 258 -31.61 18.88 0.01
CA GLY A 258 -32.63 18.40 0.94
C GLY A 258 -34.01 18.87 0.54
N ASP A 259 -35.02 18.60 1.38
CA ASP A 259 -36.40 18.99 1.07
C ASP A 259 -36.57 20.50 0.92
N ASP A 260 -35.82 21.28 1.71
CA ASP A 260 -35.95 22.73 1.81
C ASP A 260 -34.75 23.52 1.32
N TYR A 261 -33.72 22.85 0.81
CA TYR A 261 -32.51 23.52 0.32
C TYR A 261 -31.88 22.77 -0.87
N ASN A 262 -31.13 23.51 -1.70
CA ASN A 262 -30.35 22.98 -2.80
C ASN A 262 -29.08 23.81 -2.96
N PHE A 263 -27.95 23.10 -3.09
CA PHE A 263 -26.69 23.72 -3.48
C PHE A 263 -26.38 23.36 -4.93
N ASP A 264 -25.87 24.32 -5.69
CA ASP A 264 -25.35 24.12 -7.03
C ASP A 264 -23.85 24.39 -7.04
N PHE A 265 -23.13 23.71 -7.89
CA PHE A 265 -21.71 23.98 -8.13
C PHE A 265 -21.50 25.32 -8.83
N VAL A 266 -20.52 26.07 -8.40
CA VAL A 266 -20.04 27.26 -9.13
C VAL A 266 -19.05 26.79 -10.19
N ASP A 267 -19.56 26.63 -11.44
CA ASP A 267 -18.83 26.05 -12.58
C ASP A 267 -17.84 27.09 -13.17
N ASP A 268 -16.86 27.52 -12.36
CA ASP A 268 -15.81 28.45 -12.74
C ASP A 268 -14.43 27.92 -12.27
N ALA A 269 -13.45 27.96 -13.19
CA ALA A 269 -12.08 27.58 -12.89
C ALA A 269 -11.44 28.44 -11.79
N ALA A 270 -11.86 29.70 -11.63
CA ALA A 270 -11.35 30.59 -10.60
C ALA A 270 -11.76 30.17 -9.17
N ASP A 271 -12.86 29.41 -9.06
CA ASP A 271 -13.37 28.88 -7.78
C ASP A 271 -12.81 27.47 -7.45
N LEU A 272 -11.91 26.96 -8.27
CA LEU A 272 -11.29 25.65 -8.10
C LEU A 272 -9.83 25.78 -7.69
N LYS A 273 -9.45 25.04 -6.66
CA LYS A 273 -8.07 24.97 -6.21
C LYS A 273 -7.72 23.54 -5.84
N LEU A 274 -6.62 23.03 -6.38
CA LEU A 274 -6.06 21.74 -6.00
C LEU A 274 -4.61 21.91 -5.57
N THR A 275 -4.29 21.37 -4.39
CA THR A 275 -2.91 21.38 -3.87
C THR A 275 -2.43 19.95 -3.65
N VAL A 276 -1.14 19.72 -3.87
CA VAL A 276 -0.43 18.47 -3.59
C VAL A 276 0.75 18.79 -2.67
N GLY A 277 0.76 18.25 -1.47
CA GLY A 277 1.79 18.58 -0.47
C GLY A 277 1.84 20.07 -0.11
N GLY A 278 0.74 20.80 -0.28
CA GLY A 278 0.64 22.25 -0.07
C GLY A 278 1.00 23.10 -1.28
N GLU A 279 1.50 22.53 -2.37
CA GLU A 279 1.76 23.23 -3.63
C GLU A 279 0.51 23.25 -4.50
N GLU A 280 0.11 24.43 -4.98
CA GLU A 280 -1.06 24.62 -5.84
C GLU A 280 -0.76 24.24 -7.28
N LEU A 281 -1.63 23.43 -7.89
CA LEU A 281 -1.55 23.05 -9.29
C LEU A 281 -2.33 24.01 -10.17
N ASN A 282 -1.79 24.28 -11.37
CA ASN A 282 -2.50 25.07 -12.39
C ASN A 282 -3.75 24.31 -12.84
N VAL A 283 -4.88 24.99 -12.89
CA VAL A 283 -6.16 24.50 -13.38
C VAL A 283 -6.39 24.93 -14.83
N SER A 284 -6.99 24.03 -15.62
CA SER A 284 -7.42 24.31 -17.01
C SER A 284 -8.81 23.71 -17.24
N ARG A 285 -9.74 24.51 -17.80
CA ARG A 285 -11.03 23.98 -18.26
C ARG A 285 -10.79 23.11 -19.50
N LEU A 286 -11.35 21.91 -19.52
CA LEU A 286 -11.18 20.94 -20.60
C LEU A 286 -12.19 21.18 -21.73
N GLY A 287 -11.77 20.90 -22.96
CA GLY A 287 -12.64 20.99 -24.13
C GLY A 287 -13.60 19.80 -24.27
N ASP A 288 -14.53 19.89 -25.23
CA ASP A 288 -15.58 18.88 -25.43
C ASP A 288 -15.04 17.48 -25.70
N ASN A 289 -13.87 17.34 -26.33
CA ASN A 289 -13.25 16.06 -26.59
C ASN A 289 -12.60 15.41 -25.35
N GLU A 290 -12.25 16.21 -24.34
CA GLU A 290 -11.55 15.78 -23.13
C GLU A 290 -12.49 15.56 -21.96
N LYS A 291 -13.62 16.29 -21.90
CA LYS A 291 -14.61 16.17 -20.82
C LYS A 291 -15.47 14.90 -20.90
N GLY A 292 -15.57 14.28 -22.08
CA GLY A 292 -16.45 13.13 -22.31
C GLY A 292 -17.92 13.49 -22.18
N ASP A 293 -18.67 12.72 -21.38
CA ASP A 293 -20.09 12.87 -21.11
C ASP A 293 -20.42 13.87 -19.98
N ALA A 294 -19.40 14.44 -19.33
CA ALA A 294 -19.59 15.44 -18.28
C ALA A 294 -20.12 16.77 -18.84
N ASP A 295 -20.88 17.51 -18.04
CA ASP A 295 -21.34 18.87 -18.37
C ASP A 295 -20.14 19.84 -18.49
N SER A 296 -19.22 19.76 -17.52
CA SER A 296 -17.93 20.46 -17.57
C SER A 296 -16.82 19.60 -16.94
N ALA A 297 -15.56 19.90 -17.29
CA ALA A 297 -14.43 19.23 -16.70
C ALA A 297 -13.22 20.17 -16.57
N TYR A 298 -12.37 19.87 -15.58
CA TYR A 298 -11.19 20.65 -15.23
C TYR A 298 -10.00 19.73 -15.00
N GLY A 299 -8.88 20.02 -15.66
CA GLY A 299 -7.62 19.32 -15.47
C GLY A 299 -6.66 20.11 -14.59
N PHE A 300 -5.97 19.44 -13.68
CA PHE A 300 -4.99 20.02 -12.77
C PHE A 300 -3.62 19.38 -13.00
N GLY A 301 -2.58 20.22 -13.04
CA GLY A 301 -1.20 19.77 -13.15
C GLY A 301 -0.94 19.06 -14.49
N LYS A 302 -0.92 19.80 -15.60
CA LYS A 302 -0.69 19.23 -16.94
C LYS A 302 0.73 18.67 -17.07
N THR A 303 0.84 17.44 -17.59
CA THR A 303 2.08 16.76 -17.97
C THR A 303 2.06 16.41 -19.46
N ASP A 304 3.14 15.79 -19.96
CA ASP A 304 3.20 15.30 -21.34
C ASP A 304 2.21 14.14 -21.60
N GLU A 305 1.84 13.41 -20.54
CA GLU A 305 0.92 12.25 -20.58
C GLU A 305 -0.55 12.64 -20.33
N GLY A 306 -0.83 13.88 -19.92
CA GLY A 306 -2.19 14.36 -19.62
C GLY A 306 -2.24 15.23 -18.36
N TYR A 307 -3.31 15.10 -17.59
CA TYR A 307 -3.48 15.81 -16.32
C TYR A 307 -3.31 14.86 -15.15
N ARG A 308 -2.61 15.31 -14.10
CA ARG A 308 -2.42 14.56 -12.85
C ARG A 308 -3.74 14.26 -12.16
N PHE A 309 -4.68 15.22 -12.21
CA PHE A 309 -6.03 15.07 -11.68
C PHE A 309 -7.03 15.68 -12.64
N VAL A 310 -8.24 15.09 -12.70
CA VAL A 310 -9.35 15.61 -13.52
C VAL A 310 -10.63 15.62 -12.69
N LEU A 311 -11.28 16.79 -12.61
CA LEU A 311 -12.60 16.95 -12.01
C LEU A 311 -13.65 17.02 -13.11
N LYS A 312 -14.59 16.10 -13.13
CA LYS A 312 -15.73 16.04 -14.06
C LYS A 312 -17.01 16.35 -13.30
N TYR A 313 -17.78 17.28 -13.80
CA TYR A 313 -19.06 17.70 -13.21
C TYR A 313 -20.24 17.16 -14.01
N TYR A 314 -21.22 16.61 -13.30
CA TYR A 314 -22.44 16.02 -13.84
C TYR A 314 -23.65 16.65 -13.17
N ARG A 315 -24.32 17.58 -13.87
CA ARG A 315 -25.48 18.30 -13.33
C ARG A 315 -26.70 17.42 -13.17
N ASN A 316 -26.91 16.47 -14.07
CA ASN A 316 -28.07 15.60 -14.11
C ASN A 316 -27.79 14.22 -13.50
N GLY A 317 -26.69 14.10 -12.78
CA GLY A 317 -26.28 12.88 -12.13
C GLY A 317 -25.35 12.00 -12.95
N PHE A 318 -24.78 11.02 -12.26
CA PHE A 318 -23.78 10.09 -12.81
C PHE A 318 -23.93 8.72 -12.13
N ALA A 319 -23.94 7.66 -12.94
CA ALA A 319 -23.91 6.30 -12.42
C ALA A 319 -22.48 5.79 -12.26
N PHE A 320 -22.12 5.31 -11.07
CA PHE A 320 -20.82 4.69 -10.81
C PHE A 320 -20.97 3.41 -9.99
N GLY A 321 -20.42 2.32 -10.50
CA GLY A 321 -20.65 1.00 -9.91
C GLY A 321 -22.14 0.63 -9.91
N ASN A 322 -22.70 0.37 -8.74
CA ASN A 322 -24.13 0.05 -8.55
C ASN A 322 -24.90 1.23 -7.96
N HIS A 323 -24.34 2.44 -7.97
CA HIS A 323 -24.97 3.61 -7.37
C HIS A 323 -25.23 4.70 -8.43
N GLU A 324 -26.41 5.35 -8.33
CA GLU A 324 -26.75 6.53 -9.11
C GLU A 324 -26.67 7.76 -8.21
N TYR A 325 -25.75 8.66 -8.56
CA TYR A 325 -25.58 9.95 -7.88
C TYR A 325 -26.43 11.02 -8.57
N GLN A 326 -26.99 11.93 -7.81
CA GLN A 326 -27.62 13.13 -8.34
C GLN A 326 -26.56 14.11 -8.86
N GLU A 327 -26.75 15.41 -8.80
CA GLU A 327 -25.72 16.40 -9.16
C GLU A 327 -24.42 16.11 -8.41
N CYS A 328 -23.33 15.84 -9.14
CA CYS A 328 -22.12 15.33 -8.51
C CYS A 328 -20.85 15.68 -9.29
N PHE A 329 -19.73 15.49 -8.63
CA PHE A 329 -18.41 15.42 -9.24
C PHE A 329 -17.93 13.98 -9.32
N LYS A 330 -17.18 13.68 -10.41
CA LYS A 330 -16.20 12.60 -10.42
C LYS A 330 -14.81 13.22 -10.46
N TRP A 331 -14.06 13.04 -9.40
CA TRP A 331 -12.68 13.47 -9.32
C TRP A 331 -11.76 12.30 -9.61
N GLU A 332 -11.12 12.29 -10.78
CA GLU A 332 -10.19 11.25 -11.24
C GLU A 332 -8.78 11.57 -10.76
N ILE A 333 -8.13 10.57 -10.17
CA ILE A 333 -6.77 10.63 -9.64
C ILE A 333 -5.90 9.82 -10.59
N ASN A 334 -5.06 10.51 -11.39
CA ASN A 334 -4.27 9.89 -12.47
C ASN A 334 -2.80 9.69 -12.09
N GLU A 335 -2.45 9.96 -10.83
CA GLU A 335 -1.13 9.69 -10.29
C GLU A 335 -1.23 9.07 -8.89
N PRO A 336 -0.21 8.34 -8.45
CA PRO A 336 -0.17 7.84 -7.09
C PRO A 336 -0.13 8.98 -6.05
N VAL A 337 -0.99 8.89 -5.03
CA VAL A 337 -1.07 9.87 -3.93
C VAL A 337 -0.21 9.42 -2.77
N LYS A 338 0.75 10.27 -2.35
CA LYS A 338 1.68 9.99 -1.25
C LYS A 338 1.12 10.42 0.10
N ILE A 339 1.40 9.65 1.14
CA ILE A 339 1.14 10.04 2.54
C ILE A 339 1.76 11.40 2.86
N SER A 340 2.99 11.62 2.41
CA SER A 340 3.75 12.86 2.68
C SER A 340 3.31 14.06 1.86
N ALA A 341 2.47 13.86 0.83
CA ALA A 341 1.99 14.91 -0.06
C ALA A 341 0.46 14.82 -0.21
N PRO A 342 -0.30 15.18 0.84
CA PRO A 342 -1.75 15.11 0.83
C PRO A 342 -2.31 15.96 -0.32
N VAL A 343 -3.30 15.41 -1.01
CA VAL A 343 -4.01 16.09 -2.09
C VAL A 343 -5.28 16.70 -1.55
N GLN A 344 -5.49 17.97 -1.86
CA GLN A 344 -6.62 18.74 -1.37
C GLN A 344 -7.30 19.47 -2.51
N LEU A 345 -8.55 19.13 -2.79
CA LEU A 345 -9.41 19.83 -3.72
C LEU A 345 -10.32 20.80 -2.94
N THR A 346 -10.38 22.04 -3.40
CA THR A 346 -11.30 23.07 -2.90
C THR A 346 -12.15 23.54 -4.05
N TYR A 347 -13.45 23.62 -3.82
CA TYR A 347 -14.41 24.14 -4.78
C TYR A 347 -15.51 24.93 -4.07
N THR A 348 -16.29 25.70 -4.82
CA THR A 348 -17.37 26.54 -4.30
C THR A 348 -18.72 25.96 -4.68
N VAL A 349 -19.62 25.84 -3.70
CA VAL A 349 -21.06 25.58 -3.93
C VAL A 349 -21.89 26.75 -3.45
N LYS A 350 -23.00 26.99 -4.11
CA LYS A 350 -23.91 28.11 -3.83
C LYS A 350 -25.29 27.58 -3.44
N LEU A 351 -25.82 28.05 -2.31
CA LEU A 351 -27.22 27.80 -1.92
C LEU A 351 -28.15 28.58 -2.88
N THR A 352 -29.02 27.87 -3.61
CA THR A 352 -29.86 28.43 -4.68
C THR A 352 -31.23 28.84 -4.19
N ASN A 353 -31.71 28.30 -3.08
CA ASN A 353 -33.03 28.55 -2.52
C ASN A 353 -33.01 28.94 -1.01
N PRO A 354 -32.27 30.03 -0.64
CA PRO A 354 -32.18 30.43 0.75
C PRO A 354 -33.53 30.84 1.30
N GLN A 355 -33.79 30.57 2.59
CA GLN A 355 -34.93 31.05 3.29
C GLN A 355 -34.95 32.59 3.31
N LYS A 356 -36.15 33.19 3.24
CA LYS A 356 -36.36 34.65 3.20
C LYS A 356 -36.79 35.27 4.52
N ALA A 357 -37.30 34.44 5.42
CA ALA A 357 -37.71 34.91 6.76
C ALA A 357 -36.48 35.20 7.62
N ALA A 358 -36.57 36.23 8.46
CA ALA A 358 -35.51 36.54 9.41
C ALA A 358 -35.30 35.37 10.38
N GLY A 359 -34.01 34.95 10.51
CA GLY A 359 -33.66 33.80 11.35
C GLY A 359 -32.26 33.27 11.00
N THR A 360 -31.80 32.33 11.80
CA THR A 360 -30.58 31.58 11.53
C THR A 360 -30.93 30.16 11.06
N TYR A 361 -30.38 29.71 9.98
CA TYR A 361 -30.63 28.44 9.32
C TYR A 361 -29.37 27.60 9.28
N GLY A 362 -29.50 26.32 9.59
CA GLY A 362 -28.42 25.35 9.68
C GLY A 362 -27.47 25.54 10.87
N GLN A 363 -26.47 24.70 10.95
CA GLN A 363 -25.41 24.75 11.97
C GLN A 363 -24.08 24.50 11.27
N TYR A 364 -23.10 25.35 11.54
CA TYR A 364 -21.79 25.23 10.90
C TYR A 364 -20.97 24.09 11.52
N ASP A 365 -20.57 23.15 10.67
CA ASP A 365 -19.67 22.06 10.97
C ASP A 365 -18.68 21.87 9.84
N LYS A 366 -17.46 22.40 10.00
CA LYS A 366 -16.46 22.49 8.93
C LYS A 366 -16.11 21.15 8.28
N ASP A 367 -16.12 20.06 9.04
CA ASP A 367 -15.59 18.75 8.63
C ASP A 367 -16.57 17.60 8.86
N GLY A 368 -17.79 17.89 9.30
CA GLY A 368 -18.80 16.88 9.61
C GLY A 368 -18.54 16.09 10.90
N SER A 369 -17.57 16.50 11.71
CA SER A 369 -17.16 15.78 12.93
C SER A 369 -18.23 15.80 14.03
N LYS A 370 -19.10 16.81 14.04
CA LYS A 370 -20.17 16.99 15.03
C LYS A 370 -21.47 16.29 14.64
N GLY A 371 -21.61 15.91 13.35
CA GLY A 371 -22.74 15.17 12.84
C GLY A 371 -24.06 15.92 12.88
N TYR A 372 -24.04 17.25 12.69
CA TYR A 372 -25.28 18.03 12.55
C TYR A 372 -26.07 17.55 11.33
N THR A 373 -27.38 17.72 11.38
CA THR A 373 -28.31 17.48 10.28
C THR A 373 -28.81 18.80 9.73
N ASP A 374 -29.08 18.88 8.42
CA ASP A 374 -29.51 20.09 7.72
C ASP A 374 -28.36 20.88 7.06
N LEU A 375 -28.65 21.50 5.93
CA LEU A 375 -27.71 22.28 5.11
C LEU A 375 -26.37 21.59 4.86
N TYR A 376 -26.42 20.31 4.48
CA TYR A 376 -25.25 19.61 3.99
C TYR A 376 -24.72 20.23 2.69
N THR A 377 -23.43 20.50 2.61
CA THR A 377 -22.80 20.96 1.38
C THR A 377 -22.54 19.83 0.39
N ASN A 378 -22.50 18.60 0.89
CA ASN A 378 -22.51 17.39 0.08
C ASN A 378 -23.39 16.31 0.75
N ASN A 379 -24.13 15.56 -0.05
CA ASN A 379 -24.96 14.46 0.46
C ASN A 379 -24.14 13.19 0.70
N GLN A 380 -23.16 12.96 -0.16
CA GLN A 380 -22.29 11.80 -0.05
C GLN A 380 -21.00 12.07 -0.84
N ALA A 381 -19.86 11.90 -0.20
CA ALA A 381 -18.57 11.85 -0.89
C ALA A 381 -17.93 10.49 -0.62
N VAL A 382 -17.55 9.78 -1.68
CA VAL A 382 -17.05 8.40 -1.63
C VAL A 382 -15.76 8.29 -2.41
N LEU A 383 -14.71 7.80 -1.75
CA LEU A 383 -13.46 7.41 -2.39
C LEU A 383 -13.57 5.96 -2.86
N TYR A 384 -13.20 5.72 -4.09
CA TYR A 384 -13.00 4.40 -4.70
C TYR A 384 -11.50 4.22 -4.95
N PRO A 385 -10.78 3.66 -3.98
CA PRO A 385 -9.33 3.52 -4.07
C PRO A 385 -8.95 2.41 -5.03
N VAL A 386 -7.84 2.61 -5.73
CA VAL A 386 -7.13 1.59 -6.51
C VAL A 386 -5.77 1.38 -5.89
N ASN A 387 -5.37 0.14 -5.70
CA ASN A 387 -4.08 -0.21 -5.13
C ASN A 387 -2.96 -0.25 -6.19
N SER A 388 -1.72 -0.48 -5.77
CA SER A 388 -0.55 -0.55 -6.66
C SER A 388 -0.58 -1.71 -7.67
N SER A 389 -1.49 -2.67 -7.50
CA SER A 389 -1.75 -3.76 -8.47
C SER A 389 -2.81 -3.38 -9.50
N GLY A 390 -3.41 -2.18 -9.41
CA GLY A 390 -4.49 -1.71 -10.28
C GLY A 390 -5.87 -2.30 -9.92
N GLU A 391 -6.02 -2.88 -8.73
CA GLU A 391 -7.27 -3.44 -8.26
C GLU A 391 -8.03 -2.43 -7.41
N GLN A 392 -9.36 -2.38 -7.58
CA GLN A 392 -10.22 -1.52 -6.79
C GLN A 392 -10.41 -2.12 -5.38
N GLU A 393 -10.12 -1.33 -4.36
CA GLU A 393 -10.32 -1.68 -2.96
C GLU A 393 -11.72 -1.29 -2.46
N THR A 394 -11.98 -1.52 -1.16
CA THR A 394 -13.24 -1.15 -0.53
C THR A 394 -13.45 0.36 -0.52
N ALA A 395 -14.64 0.80 -0.93
CA ALA A 395 -14.98 2.21 -0.95
C ALA A 395 -14.97 2.83 0.46
N GLU A 396 -14.44 4.06 0.57
CA GLU A 396 -14.36 4.82 1.81
C GLU A 396 -15.25 6.06 1.75
N TYR A 397 -15.94 6.37 2.86
CA TYR A 397 -16.90 7.47 2.92
C TYR A 397 -16.33 8.64 3.73
N PHE A 398 -16.45 9.84 3.16
CA PHE A 398 -16.11 11.08 3.84
C PHE A 398 -17.24 11.55 4.76
N ASN A 399 -16.88 12.38 5.75
CA ASN A 399 -17.86 13.06 6.58
C ASN A 399 -18.68 14.06 5.76
N LYS A 400 -19.89 14.40 6.28
CA LYS A 400 -20.80 15.35 5.66
C LYS A 400 -20.79 16.67 6.43
N PRO A 401 -20.09 17.70 5.95
CA PRO A 401 -20.11 19.00 6.61
C PRO A 401 -21.41 19.75 6.35
N THR A 402 -21.80 20.56 7.34
CA THR A 402 -22.97 21.43 7.29
C THR A 402 -22.55 22.89 7.38
N VAL A 403 -23.38 23.77 6.85
CA VAL A 403 -23.18 25.21 6.92
C VAL A 403 -24.34 25.91 7.62
N SER A 404 -24.19 27.20 7.90
CA SER A 404 -25.24 28.03 8.44
C SER A 404 -25.23 29.40 7.83
N TYR A 405 -26.39 30.05 7.75
CA TYR A 405 -26.51 31.44 7.35
C TYR A 405 -27.62 32.15 8.18
N THR A 406 -27.56 33.48 8.21
CA THR A 406 -28.52 34.30 8.93
C THR A 406 -29.15 35.29 7.97
N VAL A 407 -30.52 35.36 8.02
CA VAL A 407 -31.31 36.40 7.35
C VAL A 407 -31.64 37.44 8.39
N SER A 408 -31.24 38.68 8.19
CA SER A 408 -31.56 39.82 9.06
C SER A 408 -33.03 40.21 8.93
N ALA A 409 -33.62 40.61 10.02
CA ALA A 409 -34.93 41.25 9.95
C ALA A 409 -34.86 42.56 9.12
N PRO A 410 -35.87 42.88 8.32
CA PRO A 410 -35.92 44.20 7.67
C PRO A 410 -35.78 45.28 8.73
N GLY A 411 -34.89 46.24 8.48
CA GLY A 411 -34.82 47.40 9.34
C GLY A 411 -36.18 48.09 9.45
N PRO A 412 -36.46 48.87 10.52
CA PRO A 412 -37.68 49.61 10.63
C PRO A 412 -37.87 50.48 9.35
N GLU A 413 -39.05 50.39 8.72
CA GLU A 413 -39.41 51.26 7.60
C GLU A 413 -39.23 52.68 8.07
N ILE A 414 -38.32 53.43 7.48
CA ILE A 414 -38.16 54.86 7.70
C ILE A 414 -39.34 55.51 6.95
N ASP A 415 -40.31 56.07 7.69
CA ASP A 415 -41.39 56.85 7.11
C ASP A 415 -40.80 58.08 6.40
N PRO A 416 -40.92 58.18 5.06
CA PRO A 416 -40.35 59.30 4.32
C PRO A 416 -41.01 60.63 4.67
N GLN A 417 -42.04 60.66 5.50
CA GLN A 417 -42.78 61.85 5.88
C GLN A 417 -42.47 62.40 7.28
N ASP A 418 -41.54 61.80 8.04
CA ASP A 418 -41.07 62.35 9.31
C ASP A 418 -39.69 63.01 9.15
N PRO A 419 -39.64 64.38 8.99
CA PRO A 419 -38.38 65.08 8.81
C PRO A 419 -37.60 65.33 10.11
N GLY A 420 -37.99 64.67 11.24
CA GLY A 420 -37.50 64.99 12.58
C GLY A 420 -36.29 64.20 13.06
N ASN A 421 -35.79 63.23 12.33
CA ASN A 421 -34.69 62.37 12.84
C ASN A 421 -33.56 62.19 11.84
N MET A 422 -32.94 63.31 11.45
CA MET A 422 -31.63 63.23 10.77
C MET A 422 -30.51 63.15 11.81
N ASN A 423 -30.23 61.98 12.30
CA ASN A 423 -28.95 61.70 12.94
C ASN A 423 -27.90 61.51 11.80
N GLU A 424 -26.86 62.34 11.82
CA GLU A 424 -25.76 62.41 10.82
C GLU A 424 -24.87 61.15 10.80
N ASP A 425 -25.18 60.09 11.51
CA ASP A 425 -24.37 58.87 11.64
C ASP A 425 -24.99 57.60 11.03
N VAL A 426 -25.88 57.76 10.04
CA VAL A 426 -26.34 56.55 9.28
C VAL A 426 -25.32 56.29 8.14
N PRO A 427 -24.60 55.13 8.16
CA PRO A 427 -23.82 54.76 7.00
C PRO A 427 -24.74 54.69 5.78
N LYS A 428 -24.35 55.39 4.69
CA LYS A 428 -25.05 55.28 3.42
C LYS A 428 -24.94 53.87 2.87
N THR A 429 -25.85 52.98 3.26
CA THR A 429 -26.02 51.70 2.58
C THR A 429 -27.04 51.90 1.48
N GLY A 430 -26.60 52.56 0.45
CA GLY A 430 -27.29 52.66 -0.83
C GLY A 430 -26.68 51.70 -1.81
N ASP A 431 -26.79 50.40 -1.52
CA ASP A 431 -26.62 49.38 -2.55
C ASP A 431 -27.65 48.32 -2.27
N ALA A 432 -28.45 48.01 -3.31
CA ALA A 432 -29.33 46.88 -3.33
C ALA A 432 -28.59 45.70 -2.71
N ALA A 433 -29.20 45.07 -1.71
CA ALA A 433 -28.65 43.90 -1.08
C ALA A 433 -28.31 42.87 -2.16
N ALA A 434 -27.05 42.92 -2.60
CA ALA A 434 -26.48 41.79 -3.28
C ALA A 434 -26.57 40.67 -2.24
N ILE A 435 -27.51 39.76 -2.42
CA ILE A 435 -27.53 38.49 -1.74
C ILE A 435 -26.26 37.81 -2.22
N TYR A 436 -25.17 38.04 -1.53
CA TYR A 436 -23.98 37.26 -1.70
C TYR A 436 -24.37 35.84 -1.24
N GLY A 437 -24.64 34.99 -2.24
CA GLY A 437 -24.76 33.61 -1.98
C GLY A 437 -23.50 33.20 -1.21
N PHE A 438 -23.70 32.68 0.00
CA PHE A 438 -22.57 32.21 0.79
C PHE A 438 -21.90 31.12 0.01
N ALA A 439 -20.68 31.37 -0.46
CA ALA A 439 -19.81 30.39 -1.02
C ALA A 439 -19.26 29.57 0.13
N SER A 440 -19.68 28.32 0.25
CA SER A 440 -19.07 27.37 1.18
C SER A 440 -17.88 26.76 0.48
N ILE A 441 -16.69 27.02 1.00
CA ILE A 441 -15.47 26.42 0.50
C ILE A 441 -15.42 25.00 1.06
N PHE A 442 -15.56 24.02 0.17
CA PHE A 442 -15.46 22.61 0.52
C PHE A 442 -14.00 22.13 0.42
N LEU A 443 -13.51 21.57 1.50
CA LEU A 443 -12.13 21.11 1.62
C LEU A 443 -12.13 19.58 1.63
N LEU A 444 -12.00 18.93 0.47
CA LEU A 444 -11.69 17.51 0.39
C LEU A 444 -10.20 17.32 0.64
N ILE A 445 -9.84 16.93 1.85
CA ILE A 445 -8.48 16.51 2.18
C ILE A 445 -8.43 15.01 1.98
N LEU A 446 -7.82 14.59 0.87
CA LEU A 446 -7.26 13.24 0.78
C LEU A 446 -6.00 13.21 1.66
N SER A 447 -6.19 13.23 2.97
CA SER A 447 -5.18 12.72 3.86
C SER A 447 -5.30 11.21 3.76
N ALA A 448 -4.19 10.61 3.39
CA ALA A 448 -4.04 9.19 3.42
C ALA A 448 -4.27 8.70 4.85
N LEU A 449 -5.50 8.37 5.16
CA LEU A 449 -5.84 7.63 6.35
C LEU A 449 -5.45 6.17 6.11
N GLY A 450 -4.16 5.88 6.29
CA GLY A 450 -3.72 4.52 6.50
C GLY A 450 -4.52 3.94 7.65
N GLY A 451 -5.49 3.08 7.32
CA GLY A 451 -6.19 2.16 8.19
C GLY A 451 -6.40 2.56 9.65
N THR A 452 -7.16 3.59 9.91
CA THR A 452 -7.92 3.67 11.15
C THR A 452 -9.38 3.88 10.77
N MET A 453 -10.11 2.77 10.66
CA MET A 453 -11.55 2.82 10.81
C MET A 453 -11.85 3.55 12.11
N LEU A 454 -12.38 4.76 12.03
CA LEU A 454 -13.23 5.28 13.06
C LEU A 454 -14.49 4.40 13.05
N ARG A 455 -14.42 3.26 13.75
CA ARG A 455 -15.61 2.54 14.18
C ARG A 455 -16.39 3.49 15.07
N CYS A 456 -17.36 4.17 14.50
CA CYS A 456 -18.51 4.65 15.27
C CYS A 456 -19.20 3.42 15.84
N THR A 457 -18.77 2.97 17.02
CA THR A 457 -19.56 2.06 17.83
C THR A 457 -20.79 2.83 18.28
N LYS A 458 -21.90 2.55 17.62
CA LYS A 458 -23.23 2.87 18.13
C LYS A 458 -23.38 2.18 19.48
N LYS A 459 -23.20 2.91 20.56
CA LYS A 459 -23.59 2.47 21.91
C LYS A 459 -25.10 2.53 21.94
N GLN A 460 -25.76 1.38 21.74
CA GLN A 460 -27.16 1.23 22.15
C GLN A 460 -27.19 1.45 23.68
N ARG A 461 -27.92 2.45 24.10
CA ARG A 461 -28.38 2.57 25.47
C ARG A 461 -29.74 1.88 25.56
N ASP A 462 -29.78 0.87 26.39
CA ASP A 462 -31.01 0.40 27.04
C ASP A 462 -31.54 1.48 27.99
#